data_4fff350a704150006372e63d27f68ee9
#
_entry.id   4fff350a704150006372e63d27f68ee9
#
_cell.length_a   1.000
_cell.length_b   1.000
_cell.length_c   1.000
_cell.angle_alpha   90.00
_cell.angle_beta   90.00
_cell.angle_gamma   90.00
#
_symmetry.space_group_name_H-M   'P 1'
#
loop_
_entity.id
_entity.type
_entity.pdbx_description
1 polymer ?
#
loop_
_entity_poly.entity_id
_entity_poly.type
_entity_poly.pdbx_seq_one_letter_code
_entity_poly.pdbx_strand_id
1 'polypeptide(L)' 'MIDWSHCSAVELKPELGSGAWVFRGTRVPVVALFENLKDGVTVNAFVELFPGVDLLHARSVLDHAAKCAMAVKSI' A
#
# COMPACT_ATOMS: atom_id res chain seq x y z
N MET A 1 -13.22 -0.48 -5.37
CA MET A 1 -11.83 -0.04 -5.58
C MET A 1 -11.40 0.88 -4.46
N ILE A 2 -10.18 0.73 -3.98
CA ILE A 2 -9.68 1.53 -2.87
C ILE A 2 -9.25 2.90 -3.40
N ASP A 3 -9.68 3.95 -2.72
CA ASP A 3 -9.29 5.32 -3.07
C ASP A 3 -8.05 5.69 -2.26
N TRP A 4 -6.91 5.74 -2.92
CA TRP A 4 -5.64 6.04 -2.25
C TRP A 4 -5.37 7.53 -2.11
N SER A 5 -6.21 8.38 -2.69
CA SER A 5 -5.96 9.83 -2.70
C SER A 5 -5.96 10.46 -1.30
N HIS A 6 -6.59 9.80 -0.34
CA HIS A 6 -6.64 10.28 1.04
C HIS A 6 -5.68 9.56 1.98
N CYS A 7 -4.78 8.74 1.43
CA CYS A 7 -3.80 8.02 2.24
C CYS A 7 -2.45 8.74 2.16
N SER A 8 -2.04 9.35 3.26
CA SER A 8 -0.81 10.15 3.27
C SER A 8 0.46 9.31 3.14
N ALA A 9 0.37 8.00 3.32
CA ALA A 9 1.53 7.11 3.21
C ALA A 9 1.90 6.77 1.77
N VAL A 10 1.08 7.18 0.81
CA VAL A 10 1.29 6.84 -0.61
C VAL A 10 1.25 8.09 -1.47
N GLU A 11 1.81 7.97 -2.67
CA GLU A 11 1.77 9.04 -3.67
C GLU A 11 1.62 8.42 -5.05
N LEU A 12 1.04 9.18 -5.96
CA LEU A 12 0.87 8.75 -7.34
C LEU A 12 2.08 9.17 -8.15
N LYS A 13 2.69 8.23 -8.85
CA LYS A 13 3.80 8.50 -9.75
C LYS A 13 3.39 8.19 -11.18
N PRO A 14 2.93 9.21 -11.92
CA PRO A 14 2.46 8.97 -13.29
C PRO A 14 3.57 8.53 -14.24
N GLU A 15 4.82 8.81 -13.92
CA GLU A 15 5.95 8.40 -14.76
C GLU A 15 6.19 6.89 -14.72
N LEU A 16 5.53 6.14 -13.82
CA LEU A 16 5.68 4.69 -13.74
C LEU A 16 4.53 4.04 -14.52
N GLY A 17 4.78 3.76 -15.80
CA GLY A 17 3.78 3.17 -16.67
C GLY A 17 2.61 4.12 -16.88
N SER A 18 1.39 3.65 -16.66
CA SER A 18 0.18 4.46 -16.79
C SER A 18 -0.16 5.17 -15.47
N GLY A 19 0.81 5.26 -14.57
CA GLY A 19 0.61 5.81 -13.25
C GLY A 19 0.49 4.70 -12.21
N ALA A 20 1.20 4.86 -11.11
CA ALA A 20 1.17 3.85 -10.04
C ALA A 20 1.15 4.54 -8.70
N TRP A 21 0.35 3.98 -7.78
CA TRP A 21 0.41 4.36 -6.39
C TRP A 21 1.58 3.64 -5.74
N VAL A 22 2.49 4.42 -5.16
CA VAL A 22 3.70 3.88 -4.51
C VAL A 22 3.76 4.38 -3.08
N PHE A 23 4.54 3.71 -2.25
CA PHE A 23 4.82 4.22 -0.92
C PHE A 23 5.56 5.54 -1.05
N ARG A 24 5.14 6.54 -0.27
CA ARG A 24 5.66 7.90 -0.39
C ARG A 24 7.17 7.91 -0.22
N GLY A 25 7.85 8.62 -1.11
CA GLY A 25 9.30 8.70 -1.09
C GLY A 25 10.01 7.49 -1.68
N THR A 26 9.29 6.56 -2.26
CA THR A 26 9.87 5.35 -2.86
C THR A 26 9.32 5.13 -4.26
N ARG A 27 9.85 4.10 -4.93
CA ARG A 27 9.28 3.61 -6.18
C ARG A 27 8.61 2.25 -5.99
N VAL A 28 8.35 1.87 -4.74
CA VAL A 28 7.75 0.56 -4.43
C VAL A 28 6.23 0.68 -4.56
N PRO A 29 5.62 -0.07 -5.50
CA PRO A 29 4.17 0.01 -5.68
C PRO A 29 3.43 -0.53 -4.45
N VAL A 30 2.31 0.12 -4.13
CA VAL A 30 1.47 -0.33 -3.03
C VAL A 30 0.99 -1.77 -3.26
N VAL A 31 0.73 -2.13 -4.52
CA VAL A 31 0.25 -3.47 -4.86
C VAL A 31 1.25 -4.55 -4.44
N ALA A 32 2.56 -4.21 -4.40
CA ALA A 32 3.57 -5.20 -3.99
C ALA A 32 3.34 -5.68 -2.56
N LEU A 33 2.86 -4.80 -1.68
CA LEU A 33 2.54 -5.22 -0.31
C LEU A 33 1.46 -6.30 -0.31
N PHE A 34 0.37 -6.04 -1.05
CA PHE A 34 -0.75 -6.99 -1.06
C PHE A 34 -0.38 -8.30 -1.74
N GLU A 35 0.42 -8.26 -2.79
CA GLU A 35 0.88 -9.48 -3.43
C GLU A 35 1.73 -10.33 -2.50
N ASN A 36 2.60 -9.69 -1.73
CA ASN A 36 3.42 -10.40 -0.76
C ASN A 36 2.57 -10.99 0.37
N LEU A 37 1.62 -10.23 0.88
CA LEU A 37 0.73 -10.73 1.93
C LEU A 37 -0.09 -11.92 1.44
N LYS A 38 -0.56 -11.86 0.20
CA LYS A 38 -1.31 -12.96 -0.40
C LYS A 38 -0.47 -14.23 -0.45
N ASP A 39 0.82 -14.09 -0.65
CA ASP A 39 1.74 -15.22 -0.73
C ASP A 39 2.26 -15.67 0.65
N GLY A 40 1.73 -15.11 1.72
CA GLY A 40 2.08 -15.52 3.07
C GLY A 40 3.20 -14.75 3.73
N VAL A 41 3.71 -13.71 3.07
CA VAL A 41 4.76 -12.86 3.64
C VAL A 41 4.11 -11.91 4.66
N THR A 42 4.71 -11.81 5.85
CA THR A 42 4.19 -10.87 6.87
C THR A 42 4.57 -9.44 6.50
N VAL A 43 3.85 -8.48 7.10
CA VAL A 43 4.16 -7.07 6.86
C VAL A 43 5.57 -6.74 7.35
N ASN A 44 6.00 -7.35 8.46
CA ASN A 44 7.36 -7.12 8.96
C ASN A 44 8.42 -7.65 7.97
N ALA A 45 8.18 -8.83 7.41
CA ALA A 45 9.08 -9.38 6.42
C ALA A 45 9.07 -8.55 5.13
N PHE A 46 7.92 -8.01 4.77
CA PHE A 46 7.80 -7.16 3.59
C PHE A 46 8.73 -5.94 3.69
N VAL A 47 8.73 -5.26 4.85
CA VAL A 47 9.55 -4.06 4.98
C VAL A 47 11.04 -4.40 5.01
N GLU A 48 11.40 -5.63 5.38
CA GLU A 48 12.79 -6.08 5.27
C GLU A 48 13.20 -6.32 3.83
N LEU A 49 12.25 -6.81 3.01
CA LEU A 49 12.51 -7.04 1.59
C LEU A 49 12.57 -5.73 0.80
N PHE A 50 11.89 -4.70 1.27
CA PHE A 50 11.81 -3.41 0.60
C PHE A 50 12.24 -2.32 1.59
N PRO A 51 13.55 -2.16 1.83
CA PRO A 51 14.03 -1.30 2.92
C PRO A 51 13.68 0.18 2.77
N GLY A 52 13.24 0.62 1.59
CA GLY A 52 12.74 1.98 1.43
C GLY A 52 11.36 2.21 2.02
N VAL A 53 10.65 1.14 2.39
CA VAL A 53 9.30 1.23 2.95
C VAL A 53 9.39 1.15 4.47
N ASP A 54 8.85 2.16 5.14
CA ASP A 54 8.77 2.22 6.59
C ASP A 54 7.61 1.34 7.07
N LEU A 55 7.81 0.64 8.19
CA LEU A 55 6.76 -0.21 8.75
C LEU A 55 5.50 0.59 9.06
N LEU A 56 5.65 1.82 9.56
CA LEU A 56 4.50 2.67 9.83
C LEU A 56 3.73 2.98 8.55
N HIS A 57 4.42 3.22 7.45
CA HIS A 57 3.77 3.47 6.17
C HIS A 57 3.04 2.23 5.66
N ALA A 58 3.67 1.06 5.79
CA ALA A 58 3.01 -0.19 5.38
C ALA A 58 1.75 -0.42 6.21
N ARG A 59 1.80 -0.18 7.50
CA ARG A 59 0.64 -0.33 8.37
C ARG A 59 -0.44 0.70 8.07
N SER A 60 -0.04 1.93 7.73
CA SER A 60 -1.00 2.96 7.32
C SER A 60 -1.76 2.56 6.06
N VAL A 61 -1.05 1.94 5.12
CA VAL A 61 -1.68 1.45 3.89
C VAL A 61 -2.69 0.35 4.22
N LEU A 62 -2.33 -0.58 5.09
CA LEU A 62 -3.24 -1.66 5.48
C LEU A 62 -4.45 -1.11 6.24
N ASP A 63 -4.23 -0.15 7.12
CA ASP A 63 -5.31 0.49 7.86
C ASP A 63 -6.27 1.21 6.92
N HIS A 64 -5.71 1.94 5.95
CA HIS A 64 -6.52 2.65 4.96
C HIS A 64 -7.36 1.66 4.14
N ALA A 65 -6.75 0.57 3.70
CA ALA A 65 -7.46 -0.45 2.93
C ALA A 65 -8.59 -1.08 3.76
N ALA A 66 -8.32 -1.35 5.03
CA ALA A 66 -9.32 -1.92 5.92
C ALA A 66 -10.49 -0.97 6.10
N LYS A 67 -10.21 0.32 6.29
CA LYS A 67 -11.27 1.31 6.45
C LYS A 67 -12.11 1.43 5.18
N CYS A 68 -11.47 1.40 4.02
CA CYS A 68 -12.21 1.43 2.75
C CYS A 68 -13.10 0.21 2.60
N ALA A 69 -12.61 -0.96 2.97
CA ALA A 69 -13.40 -2.19 2.90
C ALA A 69 -14.58 -2.15 3.88
N MET A 70 -14.36 -1.58 5.07
CA MET A 70 -15.42 -1.48 6.07
C MET A 70 -16.45 -0.42 5.72
N ALA A 71 -16.06 0.59 4.95
CA ALA A 71 -16.98 1.64 4.53
C ALA A 71 -17.96 1.15 3.46
N VAL A 72 -17.62 0.08 2.77
CA VAL A 72 -18.49 -0.51 1.75
C VAL A 72 -19.46 -1.46 2.45
N LYS A 73 -20.62 -0.97 2.75
CA LYS A 73 -21.65 -1.78 3.39
C LYS A 73 -22.29 -2.69 2.39
N SER A 74 -22.14 -3.97 2.59
CA SER A 74 -22.69 -4.98 1.67
C SER A 74 -24.07 -5.43 2.08
N ILE A 75 -24.59 -4.89 3.11
CA ILE A 75 -25.91 -5.28 3.60
C ILE A 75 -26.95 -4.26 3.28
#